data_1a6f521d124722c9c7c057fe9605418a
#
_entry.id   1a6f521d124722c9c7c057fe9605418a
#
_cell.length_a   1.000
_cell.length_b   1.000
_cell.length_c   1.000
_cell.angle_alpha   90.00
_cell.angle_beta   90.00
_cell.angle_gamma   90.00
#
_symmetry.space_group_name_H-M   'P 1'
#
loop_
_entity.id
_entity.type
_entity.pdbx_description
1 polymer ?
#
loop_
_entity_poly.entity_id
_entity_poly.type
_entity_poly.pdbx_seq_one_letter_code
_entity_poly.pdbx_strand_id
1 'polypeptide(L)'
;MPKNHASRPALFSLAPGYRLVLASASPRRRQFLAEWGLSFDLANPAGAEPSPRPGELPDAYTRRAALAKAHAAADLISGGQPLQYGKNIILAADTVVAVDGDILGKPRDRQDALHMLSRLSGRGHEVISAVCLLLPAGPQTDTGATQSADSRNAAP
;
A
#
# COMPACT_ATOMS: atom_id res chain seq x y z
N MET A 1 37.10 15.68 5.03
CA MET A 1 37.14 14.23 4.96
C MET A 1 35.73 13.75 4.69
N PRO A 2 35.36 13.29 3.47
CA PRO A 2 34.03 12.70 3.22
C PRO A 2 33.97 11.39 3.96
N LYS A 3 32.96 11.23 4.83
CA LYS A 3 32.66 9.97 5.51
C LYS A 3 32.23 8.97 4.45
N ASN A 4 33.08 7.98 4.25
CA ASN A 4 32.80 6.83 3.39
C ASN A 4 31.62 6.06 4.01
N HIS A 5 30.40 6.34 3.55
CA HIS A 5 29.26 5.49 3.85
C HIS A 5 29.49 4.18 3.09
N ALA A 6 30.11 3.23 3.74
CA ALA A 6 30.10 1.85 3.27
C ALA A 6 28.62 1.51 2.99
N SER A 7 28.29 1.30 1.73
CA SER A 7 26.93 0.92 1.33
C SER A 7 26.58 -0.37 2.06
N ARG A 8 25.63 -0.29 2.98
CA ARG A 8 25.06 -1.49 3.61
C ARG A 8 24.59 -2.41 2.49
N PRO A 9 24.88 -3.72 2.58
CA PRO A 9 24.35 -4.65 1.60
C PRO A 9 22.83 -4.53 1.59
N ALA A 10 22.23 -4.53 0.39
CA ALA A 10 20.80 -4.48 0.25
C ALA A 10 20.16 -5.65 1.00
N LEU A 11 19.18 -5.36 1.86
CA LEU A 11 18.45 -6.38 2.61
C LEU A 11 17.57 -7.24 1.69
N PHE A 12 17.19 -6.68 0.54
CA PHE A 12 16.34 -7.30 -0.46
C PHE A 12 16.89 -7.02 -1.85
N SER A 13 16.65 -7.94 -2.76
CA SER A 13 16.91 -7.75 -4.18
C SER A 13 15.72 -8.19 -5.00
N LEU A 14 15.46 -7.49 -6.09
CA LEU A 14 14.45 -7.91 -7.06
C LEU A 14 15.08 -8.90 -8.05
N ALA A 15 14.26 -9.84 -8.52
CA ALA A 15 14.67 -10.71 -9.62
C ALA A 15 15.02 -9.88 -10.87
N PRO A 16 15.95 -10.35 -11.72
CA PRO A 16 16.36 -9.61 -12.90
C PRO A 16 15.19 -9.22 -13.81
N GLY A 17 15.19 -7.96 -14.22
CA GLY A 17 14.17 -7.39 -15.09
C GLY A 17 12.91 -6.88 -14.37
N TYR A 18 12.74 -7.13 -13.06
CA TYR A 18 11.67 -6.49 -12.29
C TYR A 18 12.07 -5.09 -11.83
N ARG A 19 11.09 -4.20 -11.75
CA ARG A 19 11.23 -2.84 -11.23
C ARG A 19 10.27 -2.64 -10.07
N LEU A 20 10.72 -1.96 -9.03
CA LEU A 20 9.86 -1.54 -7.94
C LEU A 20 9.33 -0.13 -8.23
N VAL A 21 8.03 0.05 -8.11
CA VAL A 21 7.38 1.34 -8.22
C VAL A 21 6.71 1.67 -6.89
N LEU A 22 7.10 2.76 -6.27
CA LEU A 22 6.51 3.23 -5.02
C LEU A 22 5.34 4.19 -5.32
N ALA A 23 4.12 3.75 -5.03
CA ALA A 23 2.90 4.55 -5.12
C ALA A 23 2.67 5.34 -3.83
N SER A 24 3.56 6.29 -3.53
CA SER A 24 3.47 7.09 -2.30
C SER A 24 4.22 8.42 -2.40
N ALA A 25 3.57 9.49 -1.92
CA ALA A 25 4.20 10.79 -1.72
C ALA A 25 5.01 10.89 -0.42
N SER A 26 4.92 9.90 0.49
CA SER A 26 5.55 9.95 1.80
C SER A 26 7.07 9.98 1.74
N PRO A 27 7.75 11.06 2.21
CA PRO A 27 9.21 11.11 2.26
C PRO A 27 9.80 9.99 3.12
N ARG A 28 9.11 9.61 4.20
CA ARG A 28 9.54 8.57 5.14
C ARG A 28 9.59 7.20 4.46
N ARG A 29 8.59 6.86 3.65
CA ARG A 29 8.57 5.59 2.90
C ARG A 29 9.68 5.52 1.86
N ARG A 30 9.95 6.65 1.17
CA ARG A 30 11.09 6.74 0.25
C ARG A 30 12.41 6.52 0.96
N GLN A 31 12.57 7.14 2.12
CA GLN A 31 13.76 6.98 2.95
C GLN A 31 13.97 5.53 3.37
N PHE A 32 12.96 4.83 3.85
CA PHE A 32 13.06 3.42 4.25
C PHE A 32 13.51 2.52 3.10
N LEU A 33 12.91 2.67 1.92
CA LEU A 33 13.31 1.86 0.76
C LEU A 33 14.76 2.13 0.35
N ALA A 34 15.18 3.40 0.37
CA ALA A 34 16.56 3.78 0.07
C ALA A 34 17.55 3.22 1.13
N GLU A 35 17.21 3.28 2.41
CA GLU A 35 18.02 2.71 3.50
C GLU A 35 18.16 1.19 3.40
N TRP A 36 17.16 0.52 2.82
CA TRP A 36 17.21 -0.92 2.55
C TRP A 36 17.96 -1.28 1.27
N GLY A 37 18.48 -0.27 0.54
CA GLY A 37 19.24 -0.47 -0.69
C GLY A 37 18.38 -0.81 -1.91
N LEU A 38 17.07 -0.55 -1.85
CA LEU A 38 16.17 -0.78 -2.97
C LEU A 38 16.16 0.42 -3.91
N SER A 39 16.35 0.15 -5.21
CA SER A 39 16.06 1.11 -6.27
C SER A 39 14.59 1.06 -6.61
N PHE A 40 13.95 2.21 -6.76
CA PHE A 40 12.53 2.31 -7.09
C PHE A 40 12.21 3.55 -7.91
N ASP A 41 11.19 3.44 -8.75
CA ASP A 41 10.56 4.56 -9.43
C ASP A 41 9.42 5.11 -8.57
N LEU A 42 9.00 6.35 -8.81
CA LEU A 42 7.87 6.97 -8.12
C LEU A 42 6.67 7.08 -9.06
N ALA A 43 5.52 6.62 -8.58
CA ALA A 43 4.24 6.90 -9.19
C ALA A 43 3.27 7.38 -8.10
N ASN A 44 2.89 8.64 -8.15
CA ASN A 44 1.99 9.23 -7.15
C ASN A 44 0.76 9.83 -7.85
N PRO A 45 -0.24 9.00 -8.18
CA PRO A 45 -1.47 9.47 -8.80
C PRO A 45 -2.22 10.40 -7.86
N ALA A 46 -2.57 11.59 -8.35
CA ALA A 46 -3.36 12.55 -7.60
C ALA A 46 -4.77 12.00 -7.34
N GLY A 47 -5.32 12.26 -6.15
CA GLY A 47 -6.71 11.89 -5.83
C GLY A 47 -6.97 10.40 -5.59
N ALA A 48 -5.95 9.56 -5.54
CA ALA A 48 -6.11 8.12 -5.34
C ALA A 48 -6.54 7.70 -3.92
N GLU A 49 -6.61 8.62 -2.98
CA GLU A 49 -7.01 8.34 -1.60
C GLU A 49 -8.54 8.46 -1.45
N PRO A 50 -9.28 7.36 -1.28
CA PRO A 50 -10.72 7.40 -1.11
C PRO A 50 -11.07 7.93 0.28
N SER A 51 -12.23 8.57 0.42
CA SER A 51 -12.76 8.93 1.75
C SER A 51 -13.25 7.70 2.52
N PRO A 52 -13.21 7.71 3.86
CA PRO A 52 -13.84 6.69 4.69
C PRO A 52 -15.35 6.61 4.39
N ARG A 53 -15.90 5.39 4.43
CA ARG A 53 -17.34 5.14 4.30
C ARG A 53 -18.01 5.22 5.67
N PRO A 54 -19.30 5.58 5.75
CA PRO A 54 -20.04 5.52 7.01
C PRO A 54 -19.92 4.12 7.66
N GLY A 55 -19.49 4.05 8.92
CA GLY A 55 -19.34 2.80 9.67
C GLY A 55 -18.19 1.90 9.22
N GLU A 56 -17.31 2.38 8.34
CA GLU A 56 -16.14 1.60 7.91
C GLU A 56 -15.10 1.52 9.03
N LEU A 57 -14.69 0.29 9.35
CA LEU A 57 -13.65 0.07 10.35
C LEU A 57 -12.29 0.61 9.87
N PRO A 58 -11.45 1.16 10.78
CA PRO A 58 -10.17 1.77 10.42
C PRO A 58 -9.23 0.85 9.63
N ASP A 59 -9.19 -0.45 9.98
CA ASP A 59 -8.36 -1.43 9.27
C ASP A 59 -8.88 -1.74 7.86
N ALA A 60 -10.21 -1.84 7.69
CA ALA A 60 -10.84 -2.05 6.39
C ALA A 60 -10.60 -0.86 5.45
N TYR A 61 -10.77 0.37 5.97
CA TYR A 61 -10.46 1.58 5.25
C TYR A 61 -9.00 1.63 4.81
N THR A 62 -8.06 1.38 5.75
CA THR A 62 -6.62 1.48 5.48
C THR A 62 -6.20 0.51 4.38
N ARG A 63 -6.74 -0.74 4.40
CA ARG A 63 -6.52 -1.73 3.33
C ARG A 63 -7.08 -1.26 1.98
N ARG A 64 -8.31 -0.75 1.97
CA ARG A 64 -8.96 -0.25 0.76
C ARG A 64 -8.22 0.96 0.19
N ALA A 65 -7.74 1.87 1.04
CA ALA A 65 -6.97 3.04 0.62
C ALA A 65 -5.60 2.64 0.03
N ALA A 66 -4.90 1.68 0.65
CA ALA A 66 -3.65 1.16 0.10
C ALA A 66 -3.86 0.49 -1.27
N LEU A 67 -4.91 -0.32 -1.41
CA LEU A 67 -5.26 -0.98 -2.67
C LEU A 67 -5.63 0.01 -3.76
N ALA A 68 -6.45 1.03 -3.45
CA ALA A 68 -6.83 2.07 -4.40
C ALA A 68 -5.61 2.84 -4.92
N LYS A 69 -4.64 3.18 -4.05
CA LYS A 69 -3.38 3.82 -4.43
C LYS A 69 -2.55 2.93 -5.35
N ALA A 70 -2.51 1.63 -5.08
CA ALA A 70 -1.77 0.68 -5.92
C ALA A 70 -2.37 0.58 -7.32
N HIS A 71 -3.70 0.45 -7.43
CA HIS A 71 -4.39 0.41 -8.73
C HIS A 71 -4.23 1.71 -9.51
N ALA A 72 -4.43 2.87 -8.87
CA ALA A 72 -4.26 4.15 -9.54
C ALA A 72 -2.82 4.36 -10.07
N ALA A 73 -1.80 3.85 -9.36
CA ALA A 73 -0.43 3.88 -9.85
C ALA A 73 -0.23 2.91 -11.02
N ALA A 74 -0.86 1.74 -10.98
CA ALA A 74 -0.86 0.78 -12.08
C ALA A 74 -1.45 1.38 -13.36
N ASP A 75 -2.61 2.03 -13.25
CA ASP A 75 -3.29 2.69 -14.36
C ASP A 75 -2.43 3.83 -14.95
N LEU A 76 -1.77 4.60 -14.08
CA LEU A 76 -0.86 5.66 -14.51
C LEU A 76 0.33 5.11 -15.32
N ILE A 77 0.92 3.99 -14.90
CA ILE A 77 2.08 3.37 -15.55
C ILE A 77 1.67 2.70 -16.86
N SER A 78 0.52 2.05 -16.89
CA SER A 78 0.01 1.33 -18.06
C SER A 78 -0.60 2.24 -19.12
N GLY A 79 -0.74 3.54 -18.85
CA GLY A 79 -1.42 4.47 -19.75
C GLY A 79 -2.89 4.13 -19.98
N GLY A 80 -3.54 3.50 -18.97
CA GLY A 80 -4.94 3.08 -19.04
C GLY A 80 -5.17 1.74 -19.78
N GLN A 81 -4.11 1.04 -20.18
CA GLN A 81 -4.23 -0.31 -20.73
C GLN A 81 -4.49 -1.31 -19.59
N PRO A 82 -5.42 -2.28 -19.74
CA PRO A 82 -5.69 -3.24 -18.69
C PRO A 82 -4.45 -4.07 -18.34
N LEU A 83 -4.03 -4.00 -17.08
CA LEU A 83 -3.14 -4.94 -16.39
C LEU A 83 -1.78 -5.29 -17.04
N GLN A 84 -1.25 -4.44 -17.93
CA GLN A 84 0.08 -4.66 -18.50
C GLN A 84 1.14 -3.75 -17.88
N TYR A 85 1.41 -3.94 -16.58
CA TYR A 85 2.52 -3.22 -15.94
C TYR A 85 3.90 -3.77 -16.34
N GLY A 86 3.97 -4.69 -17.28
CA GLY A 86 5.21 -5.38 -17.64
C GLY A 86 5.78 -6.12 -16.43
N LYS A 87 7.04 -5.84 -16.08
CA LYS A 87 7.72 -6.39 -14.91
C LYS A 87 7.72 -5.41 -13.71
N ASN A 88 6.78 -4.49 -13.62
CA ASN A 88 6.69 -3.56 -12.50
C ASN A 88 5.99 -4.20 -11.30
N ILE A 89 6.61 -4.10 -10.13
CA ILE A 89 6.02 -4.43 -8.83
C ILE A 89 5.60 -3.12 -8.22
N ILE A 90 4.31 -2.93 -7.94
CA ILE A 90 3.81 -1.67 -7.38
C ILE A 90 3.62 -1.84 -5.89
N LEU A 91 4.31 -1.02 -5.12
CA LEU A 91 4.22 -0.93 -3.67
C LEU A 91 3.42 0.30 -3.28
N ALA A 92 2.28 0.09 -2.67
CA ALA A 92 1.49 1.15 -2.06
C ALA A 92 1.28 0.89 -0.58
N ALA A 93 1.03 1.92 0.18
CA ALA A 93 0.68 1.80 1.59
C ALA A 93 -0.20 2.96 2.02
N ASP A 94 -1.03 2.68 3.03
CA ASP A 94 -1.78 3.70 3.74
C ASP A 94 -1.53 3.59 5.23
N THR A 95 -1.72 4.70 5.97
CA THR A 95 -1.56 4.74 7.42
C THR A 95 -2.56 5.74 7.98
N VAL A 96 -3.34 5.29 8.94
CA VAL A 96 -4.31 6.12 9.66
C VAL A 96 -4.06 6.08 11.16
N VAL A 97 -4.52 7.11 11.84
CA VAL A 97 -4.66 7.14 13.30
C VAL A 97 -6.13 6.97 13.61
N ALA A 98 -6.47 6.09 14.54
CA ALA A 98 -7.83 5.87 14.98
C ALA A 98 -7.94 6.05 16.50
N VAL A 99 -9.03 6.68 16.93
CA VAL A 99 -9.38 6.85 18.35
C VAL A 99 -10.89 6.68 18.49
N ASP A 100 -11.32 5.82 19.41
CA ASP A 100 -12.73 5.44 19.63
C ASP A 100 -13.44 4.93 18.36
N GLY A 101 -12.70 4.29 17.46
CA GLY A 101 -13.23 3.82 16.18
C GLY A 101 -13.27 4.89 15.06
N ASP A 102 -13.06 6.17 15.39
CA ASP A 102 -13.01 7.25 14.41
C ASP A 102 -11.64 7.30 13.73
N ILE A 103 -11.65 7.42 12.42
CA ILE A 103 -10.45 7.61 11.61
C ILE A 103 -10.09 9.09 11.60
N LEU A 104 -8.89 9.42 12.09
CA LEU A 104 -8.34 10.76 11.98
C LEU A 104 -7.57 10.90 10.68
N GLY A 105 -8.07 11.73 9.79
CA GLY A 105 -7.40 12.06 8.54
C GLY A 105 -6.28 13.09 8.70
N LYS A 106 -5.94 13.76 7.60
CA LYS A 106 -5.03 14.91 7.65
C LYS A 106 -5.80 16.13 8.16
N PRO A 107 -5.22 16.92 9.08
CA PRO A 107 -5.87 18.14 9.54
C PRO A 107 -6.03 19.13 8.36
N ARG A 108 -7.14 19.80 8.31
CA ARG A 108 -7.46 20.81 7.30
C ARG A 108 -6.72 22.13 7.53
N ASP A 109 -6.52 22.45 8.83
CA ASP A 109 -5.85 23.64 9.28
C ASP A 109 -5.21 23.42 10.66
N ARG A 110 -4.61 24.48 11.22
CA ARG A 110 -3.96 24.44 12.53
C ARG A 110 -4.95 24.16 13.67
N GLN A 111 -6.17 24.68 13.58
CA GLN A 111 -7.17 24.49 14.63
C GLN A 111 -7.68 23.06 14.65
N ASP A 112 -7.90 22.48 13.48
CA ASP A 112 -8.26 21.07 13.31
C ASP A 112 -7.13 20.15 13.84
N ALA A 113 -5.86 20.49 13.56
CA ALA A 113 -4.72 19.78 14.12
C ALA A 113 -4.69 19.81 15.65
N LEU A 114 -4.93 20.96 16.26
CA LEU A 114 -5.00 21.10 17.73
C LEU A 114 -6.15 20.28 18.32
N HIS A 115 -7.32 20.31 17.67
CA HIS A 115 -8.45 19.48 18.07
C HIS A 115 -8.13 17.98 17.99
N MET A 116 -7.53 17.51 16.89
CA MET A 116 -7.10 16.12 16.75
C MET A 116 -6.09 15.74 17.85
N LEU A 117 -5.08 16.56 18.11
CA LEU A 117 -4.11 16.32 19.17
C LEU A 117 -4.75 16.26 20.56
N SER A 118 -5.73 17.12 20.83
CA SER A 118 -6.48 17.08 22.09
C SER A 118 -7.26 15.77 22.25
N ARG A 119 -7.81 15.22 21.17
CA ARG A 119 -8.49 13.92 21.18
C ARG A 119 -7.52 12.76 21.48
N LEU A 120 -6.27 12.87 21.08
CA LEU A 120 -5.25 11.83 21.28
C LEU A 120 -4.56 11.94 22.64
N SER A 121 -4.54 13.13 23.25
CA SER A 121 -3.78 13.40 24.47
C SER A 121 -4.35 12.65 25.67
N GLY A 122 -3.47 12.01 26.46
CA GLY A 122 -3.81 11.35 27.73
C GLY A 122 -4.63 10.07 27.57
N ARG A 123 -4.73 9.48 26.37
CA ARG A 123 -5.53 8.27 26.10
C ARG A 123 -4.92 7.37 25.05
N GLY A 124 -5.33 6.12 25.03
CA GLY A 124 -4.93 5.16 23.98
C GLY A 124 -5.52 5.52 22.63
N HIS A 125 -4.74 5.30 21.60
CA HIS A 125 -5.17 5.39 20.20
C HIS A 125 -4.41 4.35 19.37
N GLU A 126 -4.87 4.09 18.17
CA GLU A 126 -4.28 3.11 17.29
C GLU A 126 -3.68 3.78 16.06
N VAL A 127 -2.53 3.27 15.61
CA VAL A 127 -1.94 3.62 14.31
C VAL A 127 -1.95 2.38 13.46
N ILE A 128 -2.73 2.39 12.40
CA ILE A 128 -2.96 1.25 11.52
C ILE A 128 -2.32 1.52 10.19
N SER A 129 -1.48 0.60 9.74
CA SER A 129 -0.85 0.67 8.41
C SER A 129 -1.21 -0.56 7.60
N ALA A 130 -1.55 -0.35 6.33
CA ALA A 130 -1.74 -1.39 5.34
C ALA A 130 -0.74 -1.22 4.20
N VAL A 131 -0.21 -2.34 3.72
CA VAL A 131 0.68 -2.41 2.57
C VAL A 131 0.02 -3.24 1.49
N CYS A 132 0.09 -2.76 0.26
CA CYS A 132 -0.36 -3.46 -0.93
C CYS A 132 0.79 -3.63 -1.90
N LEU A 133 1.00 -4.85 -2.37
CA LEU A 133 1.89 -5.18 -3.47
C LEU A 133 1.06 -5.69 -4.63
N LEU A 134 1.09 -4.98 -5.76
CA LEU A 134 0.58 -5.52 -7.01
C LEU A 134 1.76 -6.13 -7.77
N LEU A 135 1.65 -7.40 -8.03
CA LEU A 135 2.63 -8.15 -8.81
C LEU A 135 2.20 -8.19 -10.29
N PRO A 136 3.15 -8.16 -11.24
CA PRO A 136 2.82 -8.37 -12.64
C PRO A 136 2.18 -9.75 -12.81
N ALA A 137 1.22 -9.84 -13.74
CA ALA A 137 0.66 -11.14 -14.10
C ALA A 137 1.81 -12.05 -14.54
N GLY A 138 2.00 -13.15 -13.84
CA GLY A 138 2.92 -14.21 -14.28
C GLY A 138 2.49 -14.75 -15.65
N PRO A 139 3.36 -15.47 -16.36
CA PRO A 139 2.92 -16.24 -17.52
C PRO A 139 1.73 -17.08 -17.06
N GLN A 140 0.60 -16.95 -17.74
CA GLN A 140 -0.56 -17.80 -17.46
C GLN A 140 -0.13 -19.24 -17.71
N THR A 141 0.27 -19.94 -16.67
CA THR A 141 0.27 -21.38 -16.70
C THR A 141 -1.22 -21.75 -16.65
N ASP A 142 -1.73 -22.31 -17.74
CA ASP A 142 -3.04 -22.96 -17.79
C ASP A 142 -3.06 -24.11 -16.78
N THR A 143 -3.19 -23.77 -15.51
CA THR A 143 -3.46 -24.75 -14.47
C THR A 143 -4.98 -24.93 -14.49
N GLY A 144 -5.41 -25.92 -15.28
CA GLY A 144 -6.80 -26.33 -15.34
C GLY A 144 -7.38 -26.41 -13.92
N ALA A 145 -8.40 -25.60 -13.70
CA ALA A 145 -9.18 -25.63 -12.48
C ALA A 145 -9.78 -27.03 -12.35
N THR A 146 -9.16 -27.89 -11.55
CA THR A 146 -9.78 -29.12 -11.08
C THR A 146 -10.88 -28.71 -10.12
N GLN A 147 -12.09 -28.61 -10.63
CA GLN A 147 -13.29 -28.53 -9.77
C GLN A 147 -13.38 -29.84 -9.01
N SER A 148 -13.01 -29.83 -7.74
CA SER A 148 -13.36 -30.90 -6.82
C SER A 148 -14.88 -30.81 -6.56
N ALA A 149 -15.63 -31.70 -7.24
CA ALA A 149 -17.02 -31.94 -6.95
C ALA A 149 -17.13 -32.53 -5.53
N ASP A 150 -17.62 -31.74 -4.59
CA ASP A 150 -18.01 -32.19 -3.26
C ASP A 150 -19.33 -32.96 -3.38
N SER A 151 -19.23 -34.27 -3.54
CA SER A 151 -20.34 -35.19 -3.46
C SER A 151 -20.71 -35.39 -1.99
N ARG A 152 -21.60 -34.57 -1.46
CA ARG A 152 -22.29 -34.90 -0.21
C ARG A 152 -23.33 -35.96 -0.48
N ASN A 153 -22.95 -37.17 -0.15
CA ASN A 153 -23.84 -38.34 -0.09
C ASN A 153 -24.77 -38.17 1.12
N ALA A 154 -26.06 -38.00 0.85
CA ALA A 154 -27.10 -38.16 1.85
C ALA A 154 -27.45 -39.64 1.87
N ALA A 155 -27.40 -40.29 3.00
CA ALA A 155 -27.87 -41.63 3.25
C ALA A 155 -28.90 -41.62 4.37
N PRO A 156 -29.72 -42.67 4.51
CA PRO A 156 -31.17 -42.69 4.73
C PRO A 156 -31.62 -42.42 6.15
#